data_36baf7ee8fd7abec938782c744827e04
#
_entry.id   36baf7ee8fd7abec938782c744827e04
#
_cell.length_a   1.000
_cell.length_b   1.000
_cell.length_c   1.000
_cell.angle_alpha   90.00
_cell.angle_beta   90.00
_cell.angle_gamma   90.00
#
_symmetry.space_group_name_H-M   'P 1'
#
loop_
_entity.id
_entity.type
_entity.pdbx_description
1 polymer ?
#
loop_
_entity_poly.entity_id
_entity_poly.type
_entity_poly.pdbx_seq_one_letter_code
_entity_poly.pdbx_strand_id
1 'polypeptide(L)'
;MTRRYLFVPAAASCVVLALTAAPARSQGFPFSQRGSVTQMVAFTEISIAYGRPVAHGRNLFGALVPWDSVWHPGADSATRIKFSRDVLVEGKPLHAGEYSLWLIPREHEPWTVIFSRAAHVFHKPYPGSRFDVLRVDVTPEQVSHMESFAIYFPMVLRDETVLRLHWGTTAVPVRIKAPYRPHS
;
A
#
# COMPACT_ATOMS: atom_id res chain seq x y z
N MET A 1 -16.42 65.48 -69.32
CA MET A 1 -15.31 64.92 -68.49
C MET A 1 -15.90 64.10 -67.41
N THR A 2 -15.93 62.76 -67.57
CA THR A 2 -16.61 61.80 -66.65
C THR A 2 -15.52 61.02 -65.90
N ARG A 3 -15.33 61.27 -64.62
CA ARG A 3 -14.40 60.57 -63.77
C ARG A 3 -15.06 59.27 -63.27
N ARG A 4 -14.48 58.12 -63.61
CA ARG A 4 -14.85 56.79 -63.13
C ARG A 4 -14.04 56.53 -61.86
N TYR A 5 -14.76 56.24 -60.78
CA TYR A 5 -14.17 55.76 -59.55
C TYR A 5 -14.14 54.21 -59.58
N LEU A 6 -12.94 53.65 -59.46
CA LEU A 6 -12.72 52.24 -59.27
C LEU A 6 -12.92 51.88 -57.81
N PHE A 7 -13.92 51.07 -57.54
CA PHE A 7 -14.07 50.45 -56.20
C PHE A 7 -13.20 49.18 -56.15
N VAL A 8 -12.24 49.15 -55.18
CA VAL A 8 -11.48 47.95 -54.87
C VAL A 8 -12.16 47.31 -53.65
N PRO A 9 -12.57 46.06 -53.71
CA PRO A 9 -13.15 45.38 -52.55
C PRO A 9 -12.00 44.93 -51.65
N ALA A 10 -11.98 45.35 -50.40
CA ALA A 10 -11.13 44.84 -49.34
C ALA A 10 -11.60 43.44 -48.91
N ALA A 11 -10.80 42.44 -49.26
CA ALA A 11 -11.02 41.07 -48.75
C ALA A 11 -10.60 40.97 -47.32
N ALA A 12 -11.58 40.85 -46.39
CA ALA A 12 -11.36 40.58 -45.01
C ALA A 12 -11.01 39.09 -44.82
N SER A 13 -9.74 38.76 -44.56
CA SER A 13 -9.29 37.42 -44.22
C SER A 13 -9.65 37.13 -42.76
N CYS A 14 -10.69 36.35 -42.52
CA CYS A 14 -10.98 35.77 -41.23
C CYS A 14 -9.99 34.63 -40.92
N VAL A 15 -9.00 34.87 -40.08
CA VAL A 15 -8.15 33.82 -39.54
C VAL A 15 -8.94 33.08 -38.46
N VAL A 16 -9.42 31.89 -38.77
CA VAL A 16 -10.05 30.98 -37.77
C VAL A 16 -8.93 30.31 -37.01
N LEU A 17 -8.66 30.77 -35.75
CA LEU A 17 -7.80 30.05 -34.82
C LEU A 17 -8.51 28.81 -34.38
N ALA A 18 -8.15 27.66 -34.96
CA ALA A 18 -8.58 26.36 -34.45
C ALA A 18 -7.84 26.08 -33.14
N LEU A 19 -8.52 26.32 -31.99
CA LEU A 19 -8.06 25.82 -30.69
C LEU A 19 -8.13 24.29 -30.73
N THR A 20 -7.00 23.62 -30.93
CA THR A 20 -6.88 22.19 -30.70
C THR A 20 -6.93 21.95 -29.19
N ALA A 21 -8.11 21.64 -28.65
CA ALA A 21 -8.25 21.14 -27.30
C ALA A 21 -7.47 19.81 -27.21
N ALA A 22 -6.33 19.83 -26.52
CA ALA A 22 -5.64 18.59 -26.17
C ALA A 22 -6.61 17.74 -25.33
N PRO A 23 -6.72 16.42 -25.61
CA PRO A 23 -7.59 15.56 -24.81
C PRO A 23 -7.11 15.64 -23.37
N ALA A 24 -7.96 16.11 -22.46
CA ALA A 24 -7.72 16.05 -21.04
C ALA A 24 -7.56 14.57 -20.71
N ARG A 25 -6.34 14.13 -20.38
CA ARG A 25 -6.11 12.81 -19.82
C ARG A 25 -6.89 12.76 -18.53
N SER A 26 -8.02 12.05 -18.56
CA SER A 26 -8.72 11.68 -17.36
C SER A 26 -7.72 10.98 -16.45
N GLN A 27 -7.28 11.64 -15.39
CA GLN A 27 -6.60 10.99 -14.28
C GLN A 27 -7.66 10.14 -13.60
N GLY A 28 -7.82 8.89 -14.06
CA GLY A 28 -8.73 7.95 -13.44
C GLY A 28 -8.34 7.78 -11.97
N PHE A 29 -9.33 7.79 -11.09
CA PHE A 29 -9.08 7.44 -9.69
C PHE A 29 -8.44 6.04 -9.62
N PRO A 30 -7.42 5.83 -8.74
CA PRO A 30 -6.88 4.50 -8.51
C PRO A 30 -8.01 3.52 -8.17
N PHE A 31 -7.98 2.36 -8.79
CA PHE A 31 -8.99 1.31 -8.56
C PHE A 31 -9.01 0.88 -7.08
N SER A 32 -7.84 0.86 -6.43
CA SER A 32 -7.67 0.59 -5.01
C SER A 32 -7.36 1.89 -4.27
N GLN A 33 -8.21 2.26 -3.33
CA GLN A 33 -8.01 3.47 -2.53
C GLN A 33 -6.87 3.30 -1.52
N ARG A 34 -6.23 4.39 -1.16
CA ARG A 34 -5.19 4.40 -0.12
C ARG A 34 -5.82 4.40 1.27
N GLY A 35 -5.19 3.68 2.19
CA GLY A 35 -5.51 3.69 3.61
C GLY A 35 -4.26 3.91 4.44
N SER A 36 -4.44 4.37 5.65
CA SER A 36 -3.39 4.45 6.65
C SER A 36 -3.95 4.16 8.03
N VAL A 37 -3.09 3.67 8.91
CA VAL A 37 -3.38 3.48 10.31
C VAL A 37 -2.13 3.84 11.12
N THR A 38 -2.33 4.50 12.26
CA THR A 38 -1.28 4.83 13.21
C THR A 38 -1.71 4.39 14.58
N GLN A 39 -0.80 3.76 15.34
CA GLN A 39 -1.03 3.29 16.70
C GLN A 39 0.16 3.58 17.58
N MET A 40 -0.10 4.15 18.75
CA MET A 40 0.89 4.26 19.82
C MET A 40 0.86 2.99 20.68
N VAL A 41 2.04 2.40 20.90
CA VAL A 41 2.24 1.26 21.81
C VAL A 41 3.40 1.62 22.74
N ALA A 42 3.15 1.76 24.04
CA ALA A 42 4.05 2.43 24.96
C ALA A 42 4.47 3.83 24.40
N PHE A 43 5.75 4.04 24.12
CA PHE A 43 6.28 5.27 23.51
C PHE A 43 6.67 5.09 22.04
N THR A 44 6.23 4.02 21.41
CA THR A 44 6.53 3.71 20.01
C THR A 44 5.32 4.00 19.14
N GLU A 45 5.49 4.91 18.20
CA GLU A 45 4.52 5.09 17.13
C GLU A 45 4.77 4.04 16.04
N ILE A 46 3.71 3.36 15.65
CA ILE A 46 3.65 2.44 14.51
C ILE A 46 2.71 3.04 13.49
N SER A 47 3.22 3.43 12.33
CA SER A 47 2.40 4.01 11.25
C SER A 47 2.51 3.16 9.99
N ILE A 48 1.37 2.94 9.32
CA ILE A 48 1.26 2.08 8.14
C ILE A 48 0.49 2.83 7.06
N ALA A 49 1.01 2.78 5.82
CA ALA A 49 0.33 3.30 4.65
C ALA A 49 0.28 2.21 3.57
N TYR A 50 -0.90 1.96 3.01
CA TYR A 50 -1.15 0.84 2.11
C TYR A 50 -2.26 1.10 1.11
N GLY A 51 -2.30 0.36 -0.01
CA GLY A 51 -3.44 0.31 -0.91
C GLY A 51 -4.45 -0.73 -0.44
N ARG A 52 -5.75 -0.49 -0.65
CA ARG A 52 -6.85 -1.34 -0.20
C ARG A 52 -7.55 -2.01 -1.39
N PRO A 53 -7.04 -3.15 -1.90
CA PRO A 53 -7.75 -3.89 -2.92
C PRO A 53 -9.06 -4.47 -2.37
N VAL A 54 -10.05 -4.61 -3.25
CA VAL A 54 -11.38 -5.15 -2.95
C VAL A 54 -11.47 -6.58 -3.51
N ALA A 55 -12.08 -7.50 -2.78
CA ALA A 55 -12.16 -8.91 -3.16
C ALA A 55 -13.02 -9.14 -4.43
N HIS A 56 -14.16 -8.49 -4.54
CA HIS A 56 -15.11 -8.62 -5.67
C HIS A 56 -15.50 -10.08 -5.94
N GLY A 57 -15.73 -10.85 -4.89
CA GLY A 57 -16.11 -12.26 -5.02
C GLY A 57 -15.03 -13.19 -5.60
N ARG A 58 -13.79 -12.69 -5.79
CA ARG A 58 -12.68 -13.49 -6.33
C ARG A 58 -12.13 -14.45 -5.29
N ASN A 59 -11.66 -15.60 -5.74
CA ASN A 59 -10.81 -16.46 -4.92
C ASN A 59 -9.45 -15.77 -4.74
N LEU A 60 -9.12 -15.43 -3.49
CA LEU A 60 -7.96 -14.58 -3.18
C LEU A 60 -6.66 -15.37 -3.11
N PHE A 61 -6.52 -16.22 -2.11
CA PHE A 61 -5.29 -16.98 -1.88
C PHE A 61 -5.35 -18.34 -2.60
N GLY A 62 -4.26 -18.70 -3.26
CA GLY A 62 -4.19 -19.85 -4.17
C GLY A 62 -4.63 -19.55 -5.61
N ALA A 63 -5.26 -18.37 -5.86
CA ALA A 63 -5.68 -17.96 -7.20
C ALA A 63 -5.15 -16.55 -7.54
N LEU A 64 -5.79 -15.47 -7.02
CA LEU A 64 -5.32 -14.09 -7.26
C LEU A 64 -3.92 -13.86 -6.66
N VAL A 65 -3.68 -14.39 -5.49
CA VAL A 65 -2.39 -14.42 -4.80
C VAL A 65 -1.92 -15.87 -4.77
N PRO A 66 -0.97 -16.28 -5.64
CA PRO A 66 -0.50 -17.65 -5.69
C PRO A 66 0.18 -18.08 -4.39
N TRP A 67 0.03 -19.36 -4.03
CA TRP A 67 0.78 -19.96 -2.93
C TRP A 67 2.28 -19.93 -3.21
N ASP A 68 3.08 -19.89 -2.16
CA ASP A 68 4.55 -19.92 -2.17
C ASP A 68 5.23 -18.78 -2.95
N SER A 69 4.45 -17.77 -3.35
CA SER A 69 4.95 -16.60 -4.08
C SER A 69 5.04 -15.38 -3.17
N VAL A 70 6.09 -14.58 -3.37
CA VAL A 70 6.21 -13.30 -2.64
C VAL A 70 5.11 -12.35 -3.12
N TRP A 71 4.27 -11.95 -2.21
CA TRP A 71 3.18 -11.03 -2.43
C TRP A 71 3.32 -9.76 -1.58
N HIS A 72 3.00 -8.64 -2.16
CA HIS A 72 2.86 -7.38 -1.45
C HIS A 72 1.43 -7.25 -0.92
N PRO A 73 1.21 -7.17 0.41
CA PRO A 73 -0.13 -7.06 1.00
C PRO A 73 -0.71 -5.66 0.78
N GLY A 74 -1.41 -5.48 -0.33
CA GLY A 74 -1.97 -4.19 -0.72
C GLY A 74 -2.14 -4.02 -2.22
N ALA A 75 -2.11 -2.79 -2.69
CA ALA A 75 -2.21 -2.41 -4.11
C ALA A 75 -1.32 -1.20 -4.40
N ASP A 76 -0.88 -1.07 -5.66
CA ASP A 76 -0.04 0.01 -6.19
C ASP A 76 1.34 0.08 -5.53
N SER A 77 1.67 1.15 -4.80
CA SER A 77 2.92 1.25 -4.05
C SER A 77 2.95 0.23 -2.93
N ALA A 78 4.11 -0.33 -2.64
CA ALA A 78 4.29 -1.29 -1.55
C ALA A 78 3.73 -0.74 -0.23
N THR A 79 3.12 -1.63 0.55
CA THR A 79 2.69 -1.32 1.91
C THR A 79 3.91 -0.97 2.74
N ARG A 80 3.86 0.19 3.39
CA ARG A 80 4.95 0.69 4.22
C ARG A 80 4.55 0.68 5.67
N ILE A 81 5.46 0.25 6.52
CA ILE A 81 5.34 0.32 7.97
C ILE A 81 6.54 1.06 8.54
N LYS A 82 6.29 1.97 9.46
CA LYS A 82 7.32 2.75 10.16
C LYS A 82 7.19 2.54 11.66
N PHE A 83 8.32 2.33 12.30
CA PHE A 83 8.46 2.26 13.75
C PHE A 83 9.32 3.44 14.24
N SER A 84 8.83 4.21 15.19
CA SER A 84 9.58 5.34 15.74
C SER A 84 10.70 4.92 16.71
N ARG A 85 10.66 3.69 17.21
CA ARG A 85 11.64 3.06 18.12
C ARG A 85 11.81 1.60 17.77
N ASP A 86 12.86 0.96 18.29
CA ASP A 86 13.09 -0.46 18.16
C ASP A 86 11.94 -1.27 18.78
N VAL A 87 11.59 -2.36 18.12
CA VAL A 87 10.50 -3.27 18.52
C VAL A 87 10.95 -4.72 18.46
N LEU A 88 10.15 -5.60 19.03
CA LEU A 88 10.23 -7.04 18.78
C LEU A 88 9.02 -7.43 17.93
N VAL A 89 9.25 -8.06 16.81
CA VAL A 89 8.21 -8.62 15.93
C VAL A 89 8.29 -10.15 16.03
N GLU A 90 7.22 -10.79 16.48
CA GLU A 90 7.22 -12.23 16.80
C GLU A 90 8.43 -12.63 17.66
N GLY A 91 8.77 -11.78 18.64
CA GLY A 91 9.90 -11.97 19.54
C GLY A 91 11.28 -11.66 18.96
N LYS A 92 11.40 -11.34 17.66
CA LYS A 92 12.67 -11.02 17.01
C LYS A 92 12.89 -9.50 16.91
N PRO A 93 14.12 -9.00 17.13
CA PRO A 93 14.39 -7.56 17.11
C PRO A 93 14.26 -6.97 15.70
N LEU A 94 13.66 -5.79 15.64
CA LEU A 94 13.59 -4.94 14.47
C LEU A 94 13.86 -3.49 14.89
N HIS A 95 14.86 -2.86 14.26
CA HIS A 95 15.23 -1.48 14.58
C HIS A 95 14.17 -0.48 14.17
N ALA A 96 14.21 0.70 14.78
CA ALA A 96 13.43 1.85 14.33
C ALA A 96 13.73 2.14 12.86
N GLY A 97 12.70 2.49 12.09
CA GLY A 97 12.87 2.75 10.67
C GLY A 97 11.60 2.54 9.86
N GLU A 98 11.71 2.69 8.56
CA GLU A 98 10.63 2.47 7.61
C GLU A 98 10.95 1.27 6.72
N TYR A 99 9.96 0.41 6.52
CA TYR A 99 10.10 -0.85 5.80
C TYR A 99 8.93 -1.04 4.83
N SER A 100 9.17 -1.73 3.73
CA SER A 100 8.07 -2.32 2.96
C SER A 100 7.73 -3.70 3.51
N LEU A 101 6.42 -4.03 3.51
CA LEU A 101 5.91 -5.33 3.94
C LEU A 101 5.66 -6.24 2.74
N TRP A 102 6.08 -7.50 2.89
CA TRP A 102 5.84 -8.57 1.93
C TRP A 102 5.42 -9.84 2.66
N LEU A 103 4.66 -10.70 2.00
CA LEU A 103 4.22 -11.97 2.53
C LEU A 103 4.54 -13.09 1.54
N ILE A 104 4.74 -14.29 2.09
CA ILE A 104 4.70 -15.54 1.32
C ILE A 104 3.56 -16.36 1.89
N PRO A 105 2.36 -16.35 1.24
CA PRO A 105 1.26 -17.17 1.66
C PRO A 105 1.56 -18.65 1.38
N ARG A 106 1.11 -19.55 2.27
CA ARG A 106 1.20 -20.99 2.10
C ARG A 106 -0.14 -21.65 2.39
N GLU A 107 -0.42 -22.74 1.70
CA GLU A 107 -1.72 -23.38 1.81
C GLU A 107 -1.93 -24.07 3.16
N HIS A 108 -0.89 -24.76 3.66
CA HIS A 108 -0.98 -25.61 4.85
C HIS A 108 0.04 -25.29 5.94
N GLU A 109 0.88 -24.27 5.71
CA GLU A 109 1.98 -23.90 6.61
C GLU A 109 1.84 -22.45 7.08
N PRO A 110 2.57 -22.05 8.13
CA PRO A 110 2.67 -20.64 8.51
C PRO A 110 3.14 -19.77 7.35
N TRP A 111 2.57 -18.59 7.23
CA TRP A 111 2.96 -17.61 6.23
C TRP A 111 4.18 -16.82 6.69
N THR A 112 5.11 -16.55 5.78
CA THR A 112 6.24 -15.70 6.11
C THR A 112 5.90 -14.24 5.89
N VAL A 113 6.06 -13.41 6.93
CA VAL A 113 5.99 -11.94 6.86
C VAL A 113 7.42 -11.41 6.76
N ILE A 114 7.65 -10.53 5.78
CA ILE A 114 8.97 -10.00 5.44
C ILE A 114 8.96 -8.49 5.62
N PHE A 115 9.93 -7.97 6.36
CA PHE A 115 10.24 -6.56 6.47
C PHE A 115 11.47 -6.25 5.64
N SER A 116 11.30 -5.42 4.61
CA SER A 116 12.38 -5.06 3.69
C SER A 116 12.77 -3.58 3.88
N ARG A 117 14.09 -3.30 3.95
CA ARG A 117 14.60 -1.91 4.03
C ARG A 117 14.39 -1.10 2.74
N ALA A 118 14.02 -1.75 1.64
CA ALA A 118 13.59 -1.07 0.43
C ALA A 118 12.16 -0.54 0.60
N ALA A 119 11.97 0.51 1.41
CA ALA A 119 10.66 0.99 1.83
C ALA A 119 9.84 1.63 0.70
N HIS A 120 10.50 2.37 -0.20
CA HIS A 120 9.85 3.16 -1.26
C HIS A 120 9.95 2.46 -2.61
N VAL A 121 9.22 1.36 -2.76
CA VAL A 121 9.18 0.56 -3.99
C VAL A 121 7.74 0.36 -4.46
N PHE A 122 7.59 0.02 -5.74
CA PHE A 122 6.31 -0.37 -6.29
C PHE A 122 6.01 -1.84 -5.94
N HIS A 123 4.77 -2.30 -6.14
CA HIS A 123 4.38 -3.67 -5.76
C HIS A 123 5.11 -4.78 -6.55
N LYS A 124 5.70 -4.45 -7.67
CA LYS A 124 6.47 -5.39 -8.51
C LYS A 124 7.62 -4.66 -9.20
N PRO A 125 8.78 -5.31 -9.31
CA PRO A 125 9.12 -6.59 -8.72
C PRO A 125 9.42 -6.48 -7.22
N TYR A 126 9.36 -7.61 -6.50
CA TYR A 126 9.93 -7.71 -5.15
C TYR A 126 11.41 -7.32 -5.17
N PRO A 127 11.89 -6.46 -4.26
CA PRO A 127 13.26 -5.91 -4.34
C PRO A 127 14.37 -6.95 -4.13
N GLY A 128 14.02 -8.12 -3.63
CA GLY A 128 14.92 -9.23 -3.41
C GLY A 128 15.37 -9.38 -1.95
N SER A 129 15.73 -10.61 -1.58
CA SER A 129 16.05 -11.02 -0.21
C SER A 129 17.24 -10.27 0.40
N ARG A 130 18.12 -9.71 -0.42
CA ARG A 130 19.24 -8.86 0.03
C ARG A 130 18.81 -7.59 0.79
N PHE A 131 17.56 -7.19 0.62
CA PHE A 131 16.98 -6.04 1.32
C PHE A 131 16.16 -6.44 2.54
N ASP A 132 15.93 -7.73 2.77
CA ASP A 132 15.18 -8.19 3.93
C ASP A 132 16.00 -7.98 5.20
N VAL A 133 15.34 -7.40 6.18
CA VAL A 133 15.95 -7.19 7.50
C VAL A 133 15.37 -8.13 8.55
N LEU A 134 14.14 -8.61 8.29
CA LEU A 134 13.47 -9.55 9.18
C LEU A 134 12.51 -10.43 8.39
N ARG A 135 12.50 -11.72 8.72
CA ARG A 135 11.48 -12.70 8.30
C ARG A 135 10.93 -13.42 9.52
N VAL A 136 9.61 -13.44 9.65
CA VAL A 136 8.91 -14.14 10.72
C VAL A 136 7.79 -14.99 10.14
N ASP A 137 7.58 -16.15 10.72
CA ASP A 137 6.48 -17.03 10.31
C ASP A 137 5.30 -16.85 11.25
N VAL A 138 4.12 -16.72 10.67
CA VAL A 138 2.87 -16.42 11.35
C VAL A 138 1.77 -17.34 10.82
N THR A 139 1.03 -17.98 11.71
CA THR A 139 -0.12 -18.82 11.33
C THR A 139 -1.31 -17.92 11.00
N PRO A 140 -1.85 -17.96 9.79
CA PRO A 140 -3.06 -17.21 9.44
C PRO A 140 -4.27 -17.75 10.19
N GLU A 141 -5.26 -16.88 10.40
CA GLU A 141 -6.52 -17.19 11.06
C GLU A 141 -7.68 -17.14 10.07
N GLN A 142 -8.65 -18.04 10.23
CA GLN A 142 -9.95 -17.95 9.56
C GLN A 142 -10.83 -16.99 10.37
N VAL A 143 -11.38 -15.99 9.66
CA VAL A 143 -12.17 -14.91 10.27
C VAL A 143 -13.41 -14.59 9.42
N SER A 144 -14.29 -13.71 9.90
CA SER A 144 -15.41 -13.20 9.10
C SER A 144 -14.91 -12.51 7.85
N HIS A 145 -15.71 -12.55 6.76
CA HIS A 145 -15.32 -11.96 5.48
C HIS A 145 -15.11 -10.45 5.56
N MET A 146 -13.97 -9.99 5.02
CA MET A 146 -13.65 -8.57 4.83
C MET A 146 -13.44 -8.29 3.34
N GLU A 147 -14.33 -7.54 2.75
CA GLU A 147 -14.36 -7.26 1.31
C GLU A 147 -13.16 -6.42 0.86
N SER A 148 -12.86 -5.34 1.57
CA SER A 148 -11.69 -4.49 1.29
C SER A 148 -10.54 -4.87 2.19
N PHE A 149 -9.36 -5.13 1.62
CA PHE A 149 -8.15 -5.37 2.40
C PHE A 149 -7.96 -4.30 3.48
N ALA A 150 -7.72 -4.72 4.71
CA ALA A 150 -7.52 -3.84 5.84
C ALA A 150 -6.31 -4.24 6.68
N ILE A 151 -5.62 -3.22 7.20
CA ILE A 151 -4.58 -3.38 8.23
C ILE A 151 -5.05 -2.60 9.46
N TYR A 152 -5.06 -3.24 10.61
CA TYR A 152 -5.55 -2.66 11.86
C TYR A 152 -4.96 -3.33 13.09
N PHE A 153 -5.18 -2.73 14.25
CA PHE A 153 -4.73 -3.21 15.55
C PHE A 153 -5.95 -3.63 16.39
N PRO A 154 -6.33 -4.92 16.39
CA PRO A 154 -7.50 -5.40 17.13
C PRO A 154 -7.30 -5.39 18.65
N MET A 155 -6.05 -5.39 19.10
CA MET A 155 -5.66 -5.39 20.51
C MET A 155 -4.44 -4.51 20.71
N VAL A 156 -4.50 -3.62 21.69
CA VAL A 156 -3.38 -2.77 22.12
C VAL A 156 -3.29 -2.86 23.63
N LEU A 157 -2.19 -3.41 24.11
CA LEU A 157 -1.84 -3.48 25.53
C LEU A 157 -0.81 -2.39 25.87
N ARG A 158 -0.29 -2.41 27.09
CA ARG A 158 0.66 -1.40 27.57
C ARG A 158 1.91 -1.29 26.68
N ASP A 159 2.51 -2.43 26.30
CA ASP A 159 3.76 -2.50 25.52
C ASP A 159 3.70 -3.56 24.41
N GLU A 160 2.51 -4.07 24.14
CA GLU A 160 2.28 -5.09 23.10
C GLU A 160 1.05 -4.76 22.28
N THR A 161 1.07 -5.19 21.01
CA THR A 161 -0.08 -5.11 20.12
C THR A 161 -0.05 -6.26 19.12
N VAL A 162 -1.18 -6.48 18.47
CA VAL A 162 -1.27 -7.34 17.30
C VAL A 162 -1.59 -6.48 16.09
N LEU A 163 -0.72 -6.48 15.11
CA LEU A 163 -1.00 -5.96 13.77
C LEU A 163 -1.72 -7.05 12.99
N ARG A 164 -2.89 -6.77 12.45
CA ARG A 164 -3.67 -7.73 11.66
C ARG A 164 -3.82 -7.26 10.23
N LEU A 165 -3.37 -8.09 9.28
CA LEU A 165 -3.60 -7.92 7.85
C LEU A 165 -4.78 -8.83 7.47
N HIS A 166 -5.88 -8.27 6.97
CA HIS A 166 -7.13 -9.00 6.79
C HIS A 166 -7.70 -8.78 5.39
N TRP A 167 -7.95 -9.88 4.67
CA TRP A 167 -8.62 -9.84 3.36
C TRP A 167 -9.41 -11.13 3.12
N GLY A 168 -10.64 -10.98 2.63
CA GLY A 168 -11.56 -12.11 2.55
C GLY A 168 -11.80 -12.71 3.92
N THR A 169 -11.70 -14.02 4.02
CA THR A 169 -11.85 -14.77 5.28
C THR A 169 -10.53 -15.08 5.97
N THR A 170 -9.43 -14.47 5.55
CA THR A 170 -8.08 -14.74 6.06
C THR A 170 -7.52 -13.50 6.76
N ALA A 171 -7.02 -13.68 7.97
CA ALA A 171 -6.26 -12.68 8.69
C ALA A 171 -4.87 -13.20 9.08
N VAL A 172 -3.87 -12.34 8.99
CA VAL A 172 -2.48 -12.63 9.38
C VAL A 172 -2.16 -11.78 10.60
N PRO A 173 -2.16 -12.35 11.82
CA PRO A 173 -1.85 -11.62 13.04
C PRO A 173 -0.34 -11.59 13.28
N VAL A 174 0.24 -10.40 13.41
CA VAL A 174 1.66 -10.18 13.69
C VAL A 174 1.79 -9.53 15.07
N ARG A 175 2.43 -10.22 16.02
CA ARG A 175 2.65 -9.68 17.36
C ARG A 175 3.81 -8.71 17.35
N ILE A 176 3.60 -7.55 17.96
CA ILE A 176 4.60 -6.50 18.09
C ILE A 176 4.71 -6.13 19.56
N LYS A 177 5.92 -6.18 20.10
CA LYS A 177 6.23 -5.68 21.43
C LYS A 177 7.11 -4.45 21.33
N ALA A 178 6.69 -3.36 21.97
CA ALA A 178 7.42 -2.11 22.07
C ALA A 178 8.07 -2.05 23.47
N PRO A 179 9.35 -2.40 23.64
CA PRO A 179 9.96 -2.48 24.96
C PRO A 179 9.86 -1.13 25.69
N TYR A 180 9.29 -1.18 26.87
CA TYR A 180 9.17 -0.05 27.76
C TYR A 180 10.20 -0.18 28.89
N ARG A 181 11.13 0.75 28.95
CA ARG A 181 11.97 0.94 30.14
C ARG A 181 11.46 2.19 30.84
N PRO A 182 10.88 2.11 32.04
CA PRO A 182 10.63 3.28 32.86
C PRO A 182 11.95 4.03 33.04
N HIS A 183 11.91 5.35 32.92
CA HIS A 183 13.06 6.13 33.37
C HIS A 183 13.18 5.91 34.87
N SER A 184 14.31 5.33 35.30
CA SER A 184 14.72 5.24 36.72
C SER A 184 15.08 6.63 37.23
#